data_1f8c04af1bdefd70bd9ad0bc46a56656
#
_entry.id   1f8c04af1bdefd70bd9ad0bc46a56656
#
_cell.length_a   1.000
_cell.length_b   1.000
_cell.length_c   1.000
_cell.angle_alpha   90.00
_cell.angle_beta   90.00
_cell.angle_gamma   90.00
#
_symmetry.space_group_name_H-M   'P 1'
#
loop_
_entity.id
_entity.type
_entity.pdbx_description
1 polymer ?
#
loop_
_entity_poly.entity_id
_entity_poly.type
_entity_poly.pdbx_seq_one_letter_code
_entity_poly.pdbx_strand_id
1 'polypeptide(L)'
;CGVDAIFFKGISEKPVYLYMDNRTCELRDASQYWGLDATEADLQLKKDCRVKKEPCVAVIGQGGERLSCISGICNDGGRIAARSGLGAVMGSKKLKAVVLAGSRPLPCADFQRMRELNKELGKVVKAGNLPKFVRGSMLGVGGTLMGKMKNSGPMDGSAQIPMLKRWGTLMTQPMSINSGDSPIKNWAGTPKDVKGHVKDFDPDKPIKLEVEKYHCYSCPMGCGGMLDIHNLFNGEFNHTHKPEYETINQFGPQLLNFDFNAILYVNELLNRAGIDTISCGGTVAFAIECYEHGILTKADTDGLELKWGNAEAVIELVKKIIRREGIDDVLADGSKKAAERIGKGSEQYAIHVG
;
A
#
# COMPACT_ATOMS: atom_id res chain seq x y z
N CYS A 1 19.57 -8.57 16.46
CA CYS A 1 20.45 -9.71 16.11
C CYS A 1 21.94 -9.32 16.08
N GLY A 2 22.27 -8.03 16.03
CA GLY A 2 23.66 -7.54 16.03
C GLY A 2 24.33 -7.52 14.65
N VAL A 3 23.52 -7.39 13.60
CA VAL A 3 23.95 -7.18 12.21
C VAL A 3 23.21 -5.99 11.60
N ASP A 4 23.88 -5.30 10.68
CA ASP A 4 23.33 -4.12 10.00
C ASP A 4 22.73 -4.47 8.62
N ALA A 5 23.20 -5.57 8.01
CA ALA A 5 22.73 -6.03 6.72
C ALA A 5 22.82 -7.56 6.59
N ILE A 6 22.00 -8.13 5.71
CA ILE A 6 21.99 -9.54 5.37
C ILE A 6 21.99 -9.66 3.84
N PHE A 7 22.95 -10.39 3.29
CA PHE A 7 23.08 -10.62 1.85
C PHE A 7 22.68 -12.06 1.51
N PHE A 8 21.71 -12.22 0.60
CA PHE A 8 21.28 -13.52 0.10
C PHE A 8 21.86 -13.79 -1.29
N LYS A 9 22.69 -14.82 -1.43
CA LYS A 9 23.27 -15.26 -2.69
C LYS A 9 22.71 -16.63 -3.09
N GLY A 10 22.44 -16.80 -4.39
CA GLY A 10 21.94 -18.07 -4.93
C GLY A 10 20.43 -18.21 -4.85
N ILE A 11 19.96 -19.41 -5.17
CA ILE A 11 18.55 -19.83 -5.21
C ILE A 11 18.43 -21.14 -4.44
N SER A 12 17.42 -21.27 -3.60
CA SER A 12 17.14 -22.53 -2.87
C SER A 12 16.42 -23.53 -3.79
N GLU A 13 16.64 -24.82 -3.56
CA GLU A 13 15.91 -25.88 -4.28
C GLU A 13 14.42 -25.92 -3.89
N LYS A 14 14.12 -25.62 -2.62
CA LYS A 14 12.77 -25.57 -2.06
C LYS A 14 12.53 -24.25 -1.33
N PRO A 15 11.25 -23.89 -1.01
CA PRO A 15 10.96 -22.72 -0.21
C PRO A 15 11.67 -22.73 1.15
N VAL A 16 12.31 -21.61 1.50
CA VAL A 16 13.00 -21.41 2.77
C VAL A 16 12.65 -20.08 3.40
N TYR A 17 12.88 -19.96 4.69
CA TYR A 17 12.94 -18.67 5.37
C TYR A 17 14.22 -18.57 6.22
N LEU A 18 14.73 -17.37 6.38
CA LEU A 18 15.82 -17.12 7.32
C LEU A 18 15.25 -16.96 8.72
N TYR A 19 15.76 -17.74 9.66
CA TYR A 19 15.59 -17.49 11.10
C TYR A 19 16.89 -16.94 11.68
N MET A 20 16.81 -15.82 12.40
CA MET A 20 17.96 -15.23 13.05
C MET A 20 17.62 -14.71 14.44
N ASP A 21 18.42 -15.10 15.43
CA ASP A 21 18.39 -14.53 16.77
C ASP A 21 19.79 -14.01 17.18
N ASN A 22 20.06 -13.85 18.48
CA ASN A 22 21.37 -13.37 18.97
C ASN A 22 22.52 -14.38 18.80
N ARG A 23 22.21 -15.65 18.51
CA ARG A 23 23.18 -16.76 18.48
C ARG A 23 23.06 -17.60 17.20
N THR A 24 21.86 -17.74 16.67
CA THR A 24 21.53 -18.62 15.56
C THR A 24 21.28 -17.81 14.30
N CYS A 25 21.74 -18.28 13.15
CA CYS A 25 21.43 -17.77 11.83
C CYS A 25 21.34 -18.98 10.89
N GLU A 26 20.14 -19.35 10.47
CA GLU A 26 19.91 -20.57 9.68
C GLU A 26 18.74 -20.42 8.71
N LEU A 27 18.82 -21.13 7.59
CA LEU A 27 17.70 -21.30 6.67
C LEU A 27 16.86 -22.47 7.11
N ARG A 28 15.55 -22.25 7.26
CA ARG A 28 14.55 -23.26 7.62
C ARG A 28 13.58 -23.50 6.48
N ASP A 29 12.98 -24.67 6.45
CA ASP A 29 11.97 -25.06 5.47
C ASP A 29 10.73 -24.14 5.58
N ALA A 30 10.32 -23.55 4.45
CA ALA A 30 9.15 -22.70 4.36
C ALA A 30 8.03 -23.32 3.51
N SER A 31 8.08 -24.60 3.18
CA SER A 31 7.12 -25.24 2.28
C SER A 31 5.67 -25.12 2.79
N GLN A 32 5.47 -25.19 4.10
CA GLN A 32 4.14 -25.04 4.71
C GLN A 32 3.58 -23.61 4.66
N TYR A 33 4.44 -22.60 4.47
CA TYR A 33 4.04 -21.20 4.38
C TYR A 33 3.92 -20.71 2.94
N TRP A 34 4.45 -21.49 1.97
CA TRP A 34 4.40 -21.17 0.56
C TRP A 34 2.96 -21.32 0.04
N GLY A 35 2.45 -20.29 -0.64
CA GLY A 35 1.06 -20.20 -1.08
C GLY A 35 0.14 -19.46 -0.11
N LEU A 36 0.53 -19.32 1.17
CA LEU A 36 -0.21 -18.48 2.13
C LEU A 36 -0.07 -17.00 1.77
N ASP A 37 -1.11 -16.23 2.06
CA ASP A 37 -1.00 -14.77 1.97
C ASP A 37 0.00 -14.21 2.99
N ALA A 38 0.40 -12.94 2.81
CA ALA A 38 1.45 -12.35 3.63
C ALA A 38 1.04 -12.22 5.10
N THR A 39 -0.23 -11.92 5.39
CA THR A 39 -0.74 -11.77 6.76
C THR A 39 -0.81 -13.13 7.48
N GLU A 40 -1.32 -14.15 6.81
CA GLU A 40 -1.38 -15.50 7.35
C GLU A 40 0.02 -16.07 7.60
N ALA A 41 0.93 -15.91 6.65
CA ALA A 41 2.30 -16.37 6.76
C ALA A 41 3.06 -15.66 7.90
N ASP A 42 2.88 -14.33 8.07
CA ASP A 42 3.44 -13.56 9.19
C ASP A 42 2.97 -14.11 10.53
N LEU A 43 1.66 -14.30 10.69
CA LEU A 43 1.07 -14.81 11.93
C LEU A 43 1.54 -16.24 12.27
N GLN A 44 1.59 -17.14 11.28
CA GLN A 44 2.04 -18.51 11.50
C GLN A 44 3.54 -18.57 11.83
N LEU A 45 4.39 -17.83 11.11
CA LEU A 45 5.83 -17.76 11.40
C LEU A 45 6.09 -17.24 12.82
N LYS A 46 5.39 -16.20 13.25
CA LYS A 46 5.49 -15.67 14.62
C LYS A 46 5.12 -16.73 15.67
N LYS A 47 4.01 -17.44 15.45
CA LYS A 47 3.53 -18.49 16.33
C LYS A 47 4.50 -19.67 16.42
N ASP A 48 5.04 -20.12 15.28
CA ASP A 48 5.88 -21.32 15.21
C ASP A 48 7.30 -21.08 15.75
N CYS A 49 7.77 -19.85 15.77
CA CYS A 49 9.09 -19.51 16.32
C CYS A 49 9.23 -19.74 17.84
N ARG A 50 8.14 -19.79 18.60
CA ARG A 50 8.09 -20.09 20.06
C ARG A 50 9.10 -19.31 20.90
N VAL A 51 9.34 -18.03 20.58
CA VAL A 51 10.26 -17.17 21.31
C VAL A 51 9.53 -16.32 22.36
N LYS A 52 10.21 -15.91 23.45
CA LYS A 52 9.59 -15.14 24.52
C LYS A 52 9.04 -13.78 24.08
N LYS A 53 9.73 -13.14 23.16
CA LYS A 53 9.32 -11.87 22.55
C LYS A 53 8.96 -12.13 21.11
N GLU A 54 7.81 -11.66 20.70
CA GLU A 54 7.35 -11.78 19.31
C GLU A 54 8.44 -11.34 18.32
N PRO A 55 8.80 -12.18 17.33
CA PRO A 55 9.81 -11.85 16.36
C PRO A 55 9.29 -10.84 15.34
N CYS A 56 10.19 -10.08 14.74
CA CYS A 56 9.88 -9.28 13.56
C CYS A 56 9.98 -10.16 12.30
N VAL A 57 8.98 -10.09 11.45
CA VAL A 57 8.91 -10.88 10.22
C VAL A 57 8.82 -9.95 9.02
N ALA A 58 9.67 -10.20 8.02
CA ALA A 58 9.53 -9.65 6.68
C ALA A 58 9.19 -10.83 5.74
N VAL A 59 8.07 -10.77 5.05
CA VAL A 59 7.51 -11.90 4.31
C VAL A 59 6.98 -11.48 2.94
N ILE A 60 7.01 -12.38 1.97
CA ILE A 60 6.33 -12.18 0.69
C ILE A 60 4.97 -12.89 0.66
N GLY A 61 4.00 -12.24 0.03
CA GLY A 61 2.73 -12.84 -0.32
C GLY A 61 2.80 -13.59 -1.65
N GLN A 62 1.63 -14.01 -2.12
CA GLN A 62 1.46 -14.75 -3.38
C GLN A 62 1.99 -13.97 -4.60
N GLY A 63 1.90 -12.64 -4.60
CA GLY A 63 2.46 -11.81 -5.67
C GLY A 63 3.97 -11.99 -5.83
N GLY A 64 4.72 -12.03 -4.71
CA GLY A 64 6.15 -12.29 -4.71
C GLY A 64 6.50 -13.71 -5.14
N GLU A 65 5.77 -14.71 -4.63
CA GLU A 65 5.95 -16.12 -5.00
C GLU A 65 5.75 -16.38 -6.49
N ARG A 66 4.81 -15.66 -7.11
CA ARG A 66 4.49 -15.71 -8.54
C ARG A 66 5.31 -14.75 -9.39
N LEU A 67 6.35 -14.14 -8.80
CA LEU A 67 7.31 -13.27 -9.47
C LEU A 67 6.67 -12.02 -10.11
N SER A 68 5.58 -11.51 -9.54
CA SER A 68 5.00 -10.24 -9.97
C SER A 68 5.99 -9.10 -9.76
N CYS A 69 6.31 -8.35 -10.82
CA CYS A 69 7.25 -7.23 -10.75
C CYS A 69 6.74 -6.02 -9.96
N ILE A 70 5.46 -6.04 -9.58
CA ILE A 70 4.84 -5.04 -8.70
C ILE A 70 4.61 -5.57 -7.28
N SER A 71 5.26 -6.69 -6.91
CA SER A 71 5.19 -7.23 -5.56
C SER A 71 6.23 -6.64 -4.63
N GLY A 72 5.88 -6.55 -3.36
CA GLY A 72 6.71 -6.01 -2.29
C GLY A 72 7.02 -7.03 -1.18
N ILE A 73 7.67 -6.54 -0.13
CA ILE A 73 7.97 -7.30 1.09
C ILE A 73 7.08 -6.76 2.21
N CYS A 74 6.27 -7.63 2.79
CA CYS A 74 5.34 -7.28 3.86
C CYS A 74 5.98 -7.45 5.23
N ASN A 75 5.56 -6.63 6.18
CA ASN A 75 5.87 -6.75 7.60
C ASN A 75 4.69 -6.26 8.46
N ASP A 76 4.74 -6.52 9.75
CA ASP A 76 3.77 -6.02 10.73
C ASP A 76 2.30 -6.22 10.29
N GLY A 77 1.98 -7.39 9.72
CA GLY A 77 0.61 -7.79 9.38
C GLY A 77 -0.01 -7.07 8.18
N GLY A 78 0.80 -6.48 7.26
CA GLY A 78 0.27 -5.87 6.03
C GLY A 78 0.92 -4.55 5.62
N ARG A 79 1.91 -4.06 6.37
CA ARG A 79 2.77 -2.99 5.86
C ARG A 79 3.69 -3.54 4.80
N ILE A 80 3.95 -2.76 3.77
CA ILE A 80 4.67 -3.25 2.61
C ILE A 80 5.80 -2.29 2.19
N ALA A 81 7.01 -2.83 2.01
CA ALA A 81 8.04 -2.21 1.21
C ALA A 81 7.69 -2.51 -0.26
N ALA A 82 6.82 -1.66 -0.82
CA ALA A 82 5.99 -2.01 -1.95
C ALA A 82 6.69 -1.89 -3.30
N ARG A 83 7.31 -0.74 -3.55
CA ARG A 83 7.83 -0.41 -4.88
C ARG A 83 9.17 -1.10 -5.18
N SER A 84 9.52 -1.21 -6.46
CA SER A 84 10.74 -1.82 -7.01
C SER A 84 10.73 -3.35 -7.15
N GLY A 85 9.60 -4.03 -6.97
CA GLY A 85 9.47 -5.47 -7.22
C GLY A 85 10.29 -6.36 -6.29
N LEU A 86 10.59 -5.90 -5.07
CA LEU A 86 11.44 -6.63 -4.12
C LEU A 86 10.84 -7.99 -3.70
N GLY A 87 9.50 -8.12 -3.72
CA GLY A 87 8.83 -9.39 -3.47
C GLY A 87 9.22 -10.45 -4.50
N ALA A 88 9.24 -10.09 -5.78
CA ALA A 88 9.67 -11.00 -6.85
C ALA A 88 11.14 -11.41 -6.72
N VAL A 89 12.01 -10.52 -6.22
CA VAL A 89 13.42 -10.86 -5.95
C VAL A 89 13.52 -11.93 -4.87
N MET A 90 12.75 -11.82 -3.77
CA MET A 90 12.69 -12.88 -2.75
C MET A 90 12.09 -14.17 -3.32
N GLY A 91 10.97 -14.05 -4.06
CA GLY A 91 10.31 -15.20 -4.71
C GLY A 91 11.22 -15.96 -5.66
N SER A 92 12.01 -15.25 -6.50
CA SER A 92 12.96 -15.88 -7.41
C SER A 92 14.06 -16.67 -6.71
N LYS A 93 14.34 -16.38 -5.45
CA LYS A 93 15.29 -17.12 -4.59
C LYS A 93 14.60 -18.21 -3.77
N LYS A 94 13.29 -18.36 -3.88
CA LYS A 94 12.42 -19.17 -3.01
C LYS A 94 12.58 -18.82 -1.54
N LEU A 95 12.85 -17.54 -1.24
CA LEU A 95 12.96 -17.00 0.10
C LEU A 95 11.60 -16.44 0.52
N LYS A 96 10.84 -17.20 1.34
CA LYS A 96 9.50 -16.80 1.79
C LYS A 96 9.55 -15.65 2.78
N ALA A 97 10.49 -15.71 3.73
CA ALA A 97 10.54 -14.73 4.81
C ALA A 97 11.94 -14.57 5.43
N VAL A 98 12.07 -13.47 6.17
CA VAL A 98 13.18 -13.21 7.11
C VAL A 98 12.56 -13.01 8.49
N VAL A 99 12.90 -13.86 9.45
CA VAL A 99 12.38 -13.85 10.82
C VAL A 99 13.49 -13.47 11.77
N LEU A 100 13.32 -12.34 12.47
CA LEU A 100 14.33 -11.77 13.36
C LEU A 100 13.83 -11.79 14.81
N ALA A 101 14.45 -12.61 15.64
CA ALA A 101 14.15 -12.80 17.07
C ALA A 101 15.25 -12.23 18.00
N GLY A 102 16.01 -11.27 17.53
CA GLY A 102 17.09 -10.66 18.30
C GLY A 102 16.60 -9.71 19.41
N SER A 103 17.42 -9.59 20.44
CA SER A 103 17.14 -8.71 21.60
C SER A 103 18.28 -7.75 21.93
N ARG A 104 19.32 -7.69 21.11
CA ARG A 104 20.45 -6.77 21.35
C ARG A 104 19.99 -5.32 21.16
N PRO A 105 20.37 -4.41 22.06
CA PRO A 105 20.09 -3.00 21.90
C PRO A 105 20.84 -2.46 20.67
N LEU A 106 20.24 -1.49 19.99
CA LEU A 106 20.93 -0.75 18.93
C LEU A 106 22.00 0.15 19.56
N PRO A 107 23.25 0.09 19.12
CA PRO A 107 24.26 1.02 19.58
C PRO A 107 23.91 2.44 19.11
N CYS A 108 24.18 3.41 19.98
CA CYS A 108 23.96 4.81 19.69
C CYS A 108 25.23 5.59 20.07
N ALA A 109 25.74 6.42 19.18
CA ALA A 109 26.97 7.18 19.42
C ALA A 109 26.81 8.19 20.57
N ASP A 110 25.66 8.86 20.64
CA ASP A 110 25.31 9.77 21.76
C ASP A 110 23.85 9.52 22.15
N PHE A 111 23.67 8.59 23.08
CA PHE A 111 22.36 8.21 23.58
C PHE A 111 21.67 9.35 24.34
N GLN A 112 22.41 10.17 25.06
CA GLN A 112 21.84 11.25 25.83
C GLN A 112 21.29 12.36 24.93
N ARG A 113 22.06 12.76 23.92
CA ARG A 113 21.64 13.76 22.95
C ARG A 113 20.43 13.27 22.13
N MET A 114 20.46 12.02 21.69
CA MET A 114 19.30 11.41 20.99
C MET A 114 18.05 11.42 21.86
N ARG A 115 18.18 11.11 23.16
CA ARG A 115 17.05 11.13 24.11
C ARG A 115 16.47 12.52 24.30
N GLU A 116 17.33 13.54 24.36
CA GLU A 116 16.91 14.94 24.45
C GLU A 116 16.13 15.37 23.22
N LEU A 117 16.67 15.14 22.02
CA LEU A 117 15.99 15.43 20.75
C LEU A 117 14.65 14.72 20.63
N ASN A 118 14.58 13.45 21.03
CA ASN A 118 13.32 12.69 21.03
C ASN A 118 12.29 13.27 22.01
N LYS A 119 12.72 13.81 23.17
CA LYS A 119 11.83 14.49 24.10
C LYS A 119 11.31 15.81 23.52
N GLU A 120 12.17 16.59 22.86
CA GLU A 120 11.79 17.85 22.21
C GLU A 120 10.76 17.58 21.09
N LEU A 121 11.05 16.64 20.18
CA LEU A 121 10.12 16.23 19.13
C LEU A 121 8.79 15.69 19.71
N GLY A 122 8.88 14.87 20.75
CA GLY A 122 7.72 14.34 21.45
C GLY A 122 6.81 15.43 22.06
N LYS A 123 7.37 16.55 22.54
CA LYS A 123 6.59 17.70 23.00
C LYS A 123 5.83 18.36 21.85
N VAL A 124 6.50 18.60 20.71
CA VAL A 124 5.89 19.18 19.51
C VAL A 124 4.73 18.31 19.01
N VAL A 125 4.97 17.01 18.90
CA VAL A 125 3.94 16.06 18.43
C VAL A 125 2.77 15.98 19.40
N LYS A 126 3.00 15.98 20.73
CA LYS A 126 1.95 15.96 21.75
C LYS A 126 1.11 17.23 21.76
N ALA A 127 1.75 18.39 21.58
CA ALA A 127 1.06 19.68 21.54
C ALA A 127 0.19 19.84 20.28
N GLY A 128 0.58 19.19 19.19
CA GLY A 128 -0.15 19.25 17.93
C GLY A 128 -1.47 18.45 17.97
N ASN A 129 -2.58 19.12 18.25
CA ASN A 129 -3.93 18.54 18.21
C ASN A 129 -4.87 19.45 17.44
N LEU A 130 -5.72 18.86 16.59
CA LEU A 130 -6.80 19.60 15.92
C LEU A 130 -8.00 19.75 16.84
N PRO A 131 -8.66 20.92 16.84
CA PRO A 131 -9.94 21.08 17.47
C PRO A 131 -10.96 20.06 16.92
N LYS A 132 -11.88 19.59 17.78
CA LYS A 132 -12.87 18.57 17.39
C LYS A 132 -13.81 19.00 16.27
N PHE A 133 -14.02 20.30 16.07
CA PHE A 133 -14.89 20.82 15.01
C PHE A 133 -14.26 20.81 13.62
N VAL A 134 -12.91 20.69 13.52
CA VAL A 134 -12.23 20.61 12.24
C VAL A 134 -12.59 19.29 11.56
N ARG A 135 -13.08 19.35 10.33
CA ARG A 135 -13.49 18.20 9.53
C ARG A 135 -12.61 18.03 8.30
N GLY A 136 -12.50 16.79 7.81
CA GLY A 136 -11.77 16.47 6.58
C GLY A 136 -12.28 17.24 5.38
N SER A 137 -13.59 17.46 5.28
CA SER A 137 -14.22 18.26 4.21
C SER A 137 -13.70 19.70 4.13
N MET A 138 -13.22 20.29 5.24
CA MET A 138 -12.64 21.63 5.26
C MET A 138 -11.30 21.70 4.52
N LEU A 139 -10.58 20.57 4.43
CA LEU A 139 -9.31 20.49 3.70
C LEU A 139 -9.50 20.73 2.19
N GLY A 140 -10.63 20.31 1.63
CA GLY A 140 -10.95 20.56 0.23
C GLY A 140 -11.09 22.06 -0.10
N VAL A 141 -11.66 22.85 0.80
CA VAL A 141 -11.75 24.31 0.67
C VAL A 141 -10.36 24.94 0.69
N GLY A 142 -9.50 24.46 1.61
CA GLY A 142 -8.10 24.86 1.68
C GLY A 142 -7.36 24.62 0.36
N GLY A 143 -7.51 23.44 -0.24
CA GLY A 143 -6.91 23.09 -1.55
C GLY A 143 -7.38 24.00 -2.68
N THR A 144 -8.68 24.31 -2.73
CA THR A 144 -9.23 25.24 -3.73
C THR A 144 -8.65 26.65 -3.58
N LEU A 145 -8.47 27.13 -2.35
CA LEU A 145 -7.86 28.43 -2.09
C LEU A 145 -6.38 28.42 -2.46
N MET A 146 -5.63 27.39 -2.08
CA MET A 146 -4.21 27.25 -2.43
C MET A 146 -3.99 27.21 -3.94
N GLY A 147 -4.84 26.49 -4.69
CA GLY A 147 -4.77 26.44 -6.17
C GLY A 147 -5.01 27.79 -6.85
N LYS A 148 -5.64 28.76 -6.17
CA LYS A 148 -5.84 30.12 -6.65
C LYS A 148 -4.72 31.10 -6.24
N MET A 149 -3.91 30.74 -5.27
CA MET A 149 -2.82 31.59 -4.77
C MET A 149 -1.56 31.38 -5.64
N LYS A 150 -1.13 32.43 -6.33
CA LYS A 150 0.08 32.41 -7.20
C LYS A 150 1.39 32.14 -6.45
N ASN A 151 1.42 32.34 -5.14
CA ASN A 151 2.61 32.16 -4.28
C ASN A 151 2.19 31.59 -2.91
N SER A 152 1.80 30.32 -2.88
CA SER A 152 1.72 29.60 -1.60
C SER A 152 3.13 29.11 -1.25
N GLY A 153 3.77 29.74 -0.26
CA GLY A 153 5.01 29.20 0.32
C GLY A 153 4.79 27.80 0.90
N PRO A 154 5.86 27.03 1.12
CA PRO A 154 5.73 25.69 1.71
C PRO A 154 5.03 25.78 3.07
N MET A 155 4.06 24.90 3.29
CA MET A 155 3.39 24.78 4.60
C MET A 155 4.43 24.38 5.66
N ASP A 156 4.45 25.07 6.78
CA ASP A 156 5.30 24.67 7.91
C ASP A 156 4.97 23.24 8.35
N GLY A 157 6.00 22.38 8.40
CA GLY A 157 5.86 20.98 8.79
C GLY A 157 5.19 20.80 10.17
N SER A 158 5.37 21.73 11.08
CA SER A 158 4.71 21.70 12.40
C SER A 158 3.18 21.81 12.28
N ALA A 159 2.66 22.57 11.33
CA ALA A 159 1.23 22.71 11.07
C ALA A 159 0.59 21.43 10.48
N GLN A 160 1.40 20.55 9.88
CA GLN A 160 0.93 19.28 9.33
C GLN A 160 0.78 18.18 10.41
N ILE A 161 1.52 18.28 11.53
CA ILE A 161 1.53 17.27 12.59
C ILE A 161 0.12 16.92 13.10
N PRO A 162 -0.74 17.88 13.46
CA PRO A 162 -2.09 17.56 13.94
C PRO A 162 -2.96 16.83 12.89
N MET A 163 -2.79 17.19 11.62
CA MET A 163 -3.52 16.58 10.51
C MET A 163 -3.04 15.15 10.26
N LEU A 164 -1.72 14.93 10.21
CA LEU A 164 -1.11 13.59 10.09
C LEU A 164 -1.52 12.68 11.25
N LYS A 165 -1.51 13.19 12.48
CA LYS A 165 -1.97 12.41 13.64
C LYS A 165 -3.43 11.97 13.53
N ARG A 166 -4.28 12.81 12.96
CA ARG A 166 -5.71 12.53 12.85
C ARG A 166 -6.03 11.65 11.66
N TRP A 167 -5.59 12.03 10.46
CA TRP A 167 -6.01 11.40 9.21
C TRP A 167 -4.92 10.57 8.52
N GLY A 168 -3.67 10.66 9.00
CA GLY A 168 -2.55 10.11 8.26
C GLY A 168 -2.34 10.86 6.95
N THR A 169 -1.80 10.18 5.95
CA THR A 169 -1.56 10.75 4.61
C THR A 169 -2.84 11.16 3.90
N LEU A 170 -4.00 10.63 4.32
CA LEU A 170 -5.31 10.98 3.75
C LEU A 170 -5.68 12.45 3.90
N MET A 171 -5.00 13.19 4.80
CA MET A 171 -5.22 14.63 4.96
C MET A 171 -5.07 15.42 3.66
N THR A 172 -4.28 14.93 2.72
CA THR A 172 -4.02 15.60 1.44
C THR A 172 -5.07 15.31 0.37
N GLN A 173 -5.90 14.27 0.56
CA GLN A 173 -6.81 13.76 -0.47
C GLN A 173 -7.76 14.82 -1.07
N PRO A 174 -8.58 15.53 -0.30
CA PRO A 174 -9.48 16.55 -0.86
C PRO A 174 -8.71 17.76 -1.44
N MET A 175 -7.53 18.06 -0.88
CA MET A 175 -6.68 19.15 -1.36
C MET A 175 -6.13 18.83 -2.74
N SER A 176 -5.56 17.65 -2.90
CA SER A 176 -4.94 17.16 -4.14
C SER A 176 -5.96 17.06 -5.28
N ILE A 177 -7.15 16.52 -5.02
CA ILE A 177 -8.22 16.47 -6.02
C ILE A 177 -8.59 17.87 -6.50
N ASN A 178 -8.81 18.81 -5.58
CA ASN A 178 -9.26 20.17 -5.92
C ASN A 178 -8.17 21.03 -6.56
N SER A 179 -6.90 20.77 -6.25
CA SER A 179 -5.75 21.46 -6.88
C SER A 179 -5.38 20.90 -8.25
N GLY A 180 -5.89 19.73 -8.62
CA GLY A 180 -5.53 19.03 -9.85
C GLY A 180 -4.26 18.19 -9.76
N ASP A 181 -3.82 17.88 -8.54
CA ASP A 181 -2.62 17.06 -8.25
C ASP A 181 -2.92 15.55 -8.15
N SER A 182 -4.20 15.16 -8.26
CA SER A 182 -4.62 13.76 -8.29
C SER A 182 -4.56 13.16 -9.69
N PRO A 183 -4.25 11.86 -9.83
CA PRO A 183 -4.16 11.17 -11.13
C PRO A 183 -5.55 10.83 -11.70
N ILE A 184 -6.43 11.81 -11.86
CA ILE A 184 -7.81 11.62 -12.29
C ILE A 184 -7.86 10.99 -13.69
N LYS A 185 -8.62 9.89 -13.84
CA LYS A 185 -8.82 9.17 -15.12
C LYS A 185 -7.47 8.89 -15.82
N ASN A 186 -6.58 8.19 -15.16
CA ASN A 186 -5.21 7.90 -15.64
C ASN A 186 -4.46 9.15 -16.16
N TRP A 187 -4.56 10.28 -15.43
CA TRP A 187 -3.99 11.60 -15.78
C TRP A 187 -4.63 12.30 -17.01
N ALA A 188 -5.59 11.66 -17.67
CA ALA A 188 -6.34 12.30 -18.77
C ALA A 188 -7.49 13.17 -18.28
N GLY A 189 -7.87 13.06 -17.00
CA GLY A 189 -8.98 13.78 -16.39
C GLY A 189 -8.57 15.06 -15.69
N THR A 190 -9.57 15.75 -15.15
CA THR A 190 -9.46 17.01 -14.42
C THR A 190 -10.32 17.01 -13.16
N PRO A 191 -10.17 17.95 -12.23
CA PRO A 191 -11.07 18.06 -11.08
C PRO A 191 -12.56 18.18 -11.45
N LYS A 192 -12.90 18.54 -12.70
CA LYS A 192 -14.29 18.61 -13.17
C LYS A 192 -14.92 17.22 -13.27
N ASP A 193 -14.12 16.19 -13.62
CA ASP A 193 -14.59 14.83 -13.83
C ASP A 193 -14.99 14.14 -12.50
N VAL A 194 -14.47 14.64 -11.38
CA VAL A 194 -14.78 14.17 -10.02
C VAL A 194 -15.60 15.19 -9.22
N LYS A 195 -16.14 16.23 -9.89
CA LYS A 195 -16.95 17.26 -9.24
C LYS A 195 -18.20 16.66 -8.60
N GLY A 196 -18.39 16.95 -7.31
CA GLY A 196 -19.48 16.38 -6.50
C GLY A 196 -19.11 15.09 -5.77
N HIS A 197 -18.00 14.44 -6.15
CA HIS A 197 -17.51 13.21 -5.56
C HIS A 197 -16.31 13.39 -4.61
N VAL A 198 -15.77 14.59 -4.45
CA VAL A 198 -14.65 14.85 -3.49
C VAL A 198 -15.02 14.41 -2.07
N LYS A 199 -16.28 14.52 -1.68
CA LYS A 199 -16.81 14.04 -0.39
C LYS A 199 -16.72 12.52 -0.21
N ASP A 200 -16.63 11.76 -1.32
CA ASP A 200 -16.52 10.31 -1.27
C ASP A 200 -15.14 9.86 -0.82
N PHE A 201 -14.16 10.76 -0.93
CA PHE A 201 -12.78 10.61 -0.47
C PHE A 201 -12.48 11.42 0.80
N ASP A 202 -13.51 11.79 1.58
CA ASP A 202 -13.34 12.53 2.84
C ASP A 202 -12.53 11.69 3.83
N PRO A 203 -11.38 12.18 4.35
CA PRO A 203 -10.53 11.46 5.28
C PRO A 203 -11.22 11.14 6.63
N ASP A 204 -12.36 11.77 6.94
CA ASP A 204 -13.17 11.38 8.10
C ASP A 204 -13.93 10.05 7.90
N LYS A 205 -14.08 9.53 6.67
CA LYS A 205 -14.72 8.24 6.41
C LYS A 205 -13.95 7.07 7.05
N PRO A 206 -12.66 6.84 6.72
CA PRO A 206 -11.90 5.76 7.34
C PRO A 206 -11.72 5.94 8.84
N ILE A 207 -11.63 7.18 9.35
CA ILE A 207 -11.50 7.42 10.80
C ILE A 207 -12.70 6.90 11.60
N LYS A 208 -13.90 6.84 11.00
CA LYS A 208 -15.08 6.26 11.66
C LYS A 208 -15.00 4.76 11.84
N LEU A 209 -14.18 4.08 11.04
CA LEU A 209 -13.93 2.64 11.08
C LEU A 209 -12.65 2.31 11.86
N GLU A 210 -11.84 3.33 12.23
CA GLU A 210 -10.55 3.14 12.89
C GLU A 210 -10.74 2.68 14.34
N VAL A 211 -10.29 1.46 14.64
CA VAL A 211 -10.36 0.85 15.97
C VAL A 211 -9.05 0.93 16.73
N GLU A 212 -7.93 1.03 16.03
CA GLU A 212 -6.60 1.10 16.63
C GLU A 212 -5.68 1.98 15.78
N LYS A 213 -4.82 2.78 16.45
CA LYS A 213 -3.71 3.49 15.82
C LYS A 213 -2.40 2.75 16.04
N TYR A 214 -1.56 2.72 15.03
CA TYR A 214 -0.23 2.16 15.16
C TYR A 214 0.86 3.11 14.64
N HIS A 215 2.09 2.81 15.05
CA HIS A 215 3.27 3.62 14.79
C HIS A 215 4.31 2.81 14.01
N CYS A 216 5.05 3.44 13.11
CA CYS A 216 6.32 2.89 12.64
C CYS A 216 7.31 2.84 13.79
N TYR A 217 8.32 1.97 13.70
CA TYR A 217 9.34 1.83 14.75
C TYR A 217 9.91 3.19 15.16
N SER A 218 9.85 3.48 16.44
CA SER A 218 10.32 4.74 17.07
C SER A 218 9.70 6.03 16.49
N CYS A 219 8.61 5.98 15.75
CA CYS A 219 7.90 7.15 15.24
C CYS A 219 6.84 7.63 16.25
N PRO A 220 6.86 8.89 16.71
CA PRO A 220 5.88 9.40 17.66
C PRO A 220 4.55 9.80 17.00
N MET A 221 4.44 9.79 15.65
CA MET A 221 3.32 10.37 14.91
C MET A 221 2.05 9.53 15.00
N GLY A 222 2.13 8.21 14.81
CA GLY A 222 0.95 7.33 14.80
C GLY A 222 -0.04 7.67 13.69
N CYS A 223 0.45 7.80 12.46
CA CYS A 223 -0.40 8.11 11.30
C CYS A 223 -1.13 6.87 10.75
N GLY A 224 -0.64 5.65 11.04
CA GLY A 224 -1.29 4.40 10.66
C GLY A 224 -2.50 4.08 11.55
N GLY A 225 -3.37 3.20 11.08
CA GLY A 225 -4.53 2.72 11.82
C GLY A 225 -5.07 1.41 11.27
N MET A 226 -5.74 0.64 12.13
CA MET A 226 -6.52 -0.54 11.75
C MET A 226 -7.99 -0.15 11.66
N LEU A 227 -8.63 -0.51 10.58
CA LEU A 227 -10.05 -0.29 10.33
C LEU A 227 -10.81 -1.60 10.56
N ASP A 228 -11.93 -1.50 11.24
CA ASP A 228 -12.89 -2.59 11.36
C ASP A 228 -13.80 -2.60 10.12
N ILE A 229 -13.75 -3.69 9.37
CA ILE A 229 -14.51 -3.87 8.13
C ILE A 229 -15.38 -5.16 8.16
N HIS A 230 -15.55 -5.77 9.33
CA HIS A 230 -16.26 -7.05 9.47
C HIS A 230 -17.69 -7.04 8.92
N ASN A 231 -18.35 -5.86 8.91
CA ASN A 231 -19.68 -5.69 8.35
C ASN A 231 -19.69 -5.41 6.84
N LEU A 232 -18.51 -5.32 6.23
CA LEU A 232 -18.35 -5.14 4.79
C LEU A 232 -18.02 -6.48 4.13
N PHE A 233 -18.29 -6.60 2.84
CA PHE A 233 -17.89 -7.75 2.01
C PHE A 233 -18.33 -9.13 2.56
N ASN A 234 -19.53 -9.20 3.12
CA ASN A 234 -20.09 -10.45 3.70
C ASN A 234 -19.20 -11.05 4.81
N GLY A 235 -18.38 -10.26 5.48
CA GLY A 235 -17.50 -10.70 6.55
C GLY A 235 -16.26 -11.47 6.07
N GLU A 236 -15.86 -11.33 4.81
CA GLU A 236 -14.65 -11.98 4.29
C GLU A 236 -13.39 -11.52 5.03
N PHE A 237 -13.33 -10.24 5.40
CA PHE A 237 -12.24 -9.67 6.18
C PHE A 237 -12.78 -8.94 7.41
N ASN A 238 -12.14 -9.13 8.56
CA ASN A 238 -12.50 -8.43 9.79
C ASN A 238 -11.85 -7.04 9.86
N HIS A 239 -10.62 -6.92 9.45
CA HIS A 239 -9.83 -5.71 9.56
C HIS A 239 -9.03 -5.45 8.29
N THR A 240 -8.69 -4.18 8.06
CA THR A 240 -7.70 -3.76 7.06
C THR A 240 -6.86 -2.61 7.61
N HIS A 241 -5.66 -2.45 7.10
CA HIS A 241 -4.88 -1.25 7.35
C HIS A 241 -5.58 -0.04 6.74
N LYS A 242 -5.58 1.08 7.46
CA LYS A 242 -6.04 2.36 6.90
C LYS A 242 -5.28 2.64 5.61
N PRO A 243 -5.97 2.75 4.45
CA PRO A 243 -5.28 2.96 3.19
C PRO A 243 -4.50 4.27 3.24
N GLU A 244 -3.36 4.29 2.57
CA GLU A 244 -2.58 5.50 2.37
C GLU A 244 -3.21 6.39 1.27
N TYR A 245 -2.83 7.65 1.24
CA TYR A 245 -3.26 8.63 0.23
C TYR A 245 -3.16 8.07 -1.19
N GLU A 246 -2.03 7.46 -1.51
CA GLU A 246 -1.79 6.90 -2.84
C GLU A 246 -2.75 5.76 -3.18
N THR A 247 -3.05 4.87 -2.25
CA THR A 247 -4.00 3.77 -2.48
C THR A 247 -5.38 4.30 -2.85
N ILE A 248 -5.87 5.34 -2.13
CA ILE A 248 -7.16 5.95 -2.45
C ILE A 248 -7.12 6.66 -3.80
N ASN A 249 -6.04 7.35 -4.13
CA ASN A 249 -5.91 7.99 -5.44
C ASN A 249 -5.93 6.97 -6.58
N GLN A 250 -5.19 5.88 -6.43
CA GLN A 250 -5.03 4.87 -7.47
C GLN A 250 -6.31 4.07 -7.75
N PHE A 251 -7.11 3.78 -6.72
CA PHE A 251 -8.34 3.01 -6.88
C PHE A 251 -9.61 3.87 -6.80
N GLY A 252 -9.49 5.16 -6.58
CA GLY A 252 -10.56 6.13 -6.55
C GLY A 252 -10.52 7.07 -7.74
N PRO A 253 -9.99 8.30 -7.60
CA PRO A 253 -9.97 9.31 -8.66
C PRO A 253 -9.36 8.82 -9.97
N GLN A 254 -8.28 8.05 -9.94
CA GLN A 254 -7.60 7.53 -11.13
C GLN A 254 -8.53 6.61 -11.97
N LEU A 255 -9.41 5.85 -11.32
CA LEU A 255 -10.35 4.95 -11.98
C LEU A 255 -11.75 5.54 -12.10
N LEU A 256 -11.99 6.78 -11.66
CA LEU A 256 -13.31 7.38 -11.46
C LEU A 256 -14.23 6.48 -10.62
N ASN A 257 -13.66 5.72 -9.69
CA ASN A 257 -14.38 4.86 -8.77
C ASN A 257 -14.69 5.61 -7.47
N PHE A 258 -15.96 5.77 -7.18
CA PHE A 258 -16.43 6.52 -6.00
C PHE A 258 -16.94 5.59 -4.89
N ASP A 259 -16.83 4.29 -5.08
CA ASP A 259 -17.16 3.31 -4.05
C ASP A 259 -15.97 3.13 -3.08
N PHE A 260 -16.07 3.82 -1.95
CA PHE A 260 -15.04 3.75 -0.91
C PHE A 260 -14.88 2.35 -0.32
N ASN A 261 -15.95 1.55 -0.25
CA ASN A 261 -15.85 0.19 0.26
C ASN A 261 -15.06 -0.69 -0.70
N ALA A 262 -15.30 -0.57 -2.01
CA ALA A 262 -14.50 -1.29 -3.00
C ALA A 262 -13.01 -0.96 -2.88
N ILE A 263 -12.65 0.30 -2.58
CA ILE A 263 -11.25 0.70 -2.35
C ILE A 263 -10.67 -0.02 -1.10
N LEU A 264 -11.43 -0.10 0.00
CA LEU A 264 -11.00 -0.82 1.21
C LEU A 264 -10.80 -2.31 0.94
N TYR A 265 -11.68 -2.92 0.15
CA TYR A 265 -11.58 -4.32 -0.22
C TYR A 265 -10.31 -4.61 -1.04
N VAL A 266 -10.08 -3.82 -2.06
CA VAL A 266 -8.87 -3.94 -2.90
C VAL A 266 -7.60 -3.69 -2.08
N ASN A 267 -7.63 -2.73 -1.16
CA ASN A 267 -6.51 -2.48 -0.24
C ASN A 267 -6.14 -3.74 0.55
N GLU A 268 -7.15 -4.44 1.12
CA GLU A 268 -6.88 -5.66 1.89
C GLU A 268 -6.40 -6.81 0.99
N LEU A 269 -7.02 -7.02 -0.18
CA LEU A 269 -6.59 -8.03 -1.14
C LEU A 269 -5.11 -7.86 -1.52
N LEU A 270 -4.70 -6.64 -1.84
CA LEU A 270 -3.33 -6.36 -2.28
C LEU A 270 -2.32 -6.43 -1.14
N ASN A 271 -2.67 -5.98 0.06
CA ASN A 271 -1.83 -6.13 1.25
C ASN A 271 -1.56 -7.61 1.55
N ARG A 272 -2.59 -8.45 1.50
CA ARG A 272 -2.46 -9.91 1.69
C ARG A 272 -1.64 -10.56 0.58
N ALA A 273 -1.89 -10.17 -0.66
CA ALA A 273 -1.13 -10.69 -1.81
C ALA A 273 0.33 -10.23 -1.84
N GLY A 274 0.68 -9.20 -1.06
CA GLY A 274 2.00 -8.57 -1.08
C GLY A 274 2.27 -7.82 -2.39
N ILE A 275 1.26 -7.13 -2.93
CA ILE A 275 1.33 -6.36 -4.18
C ILE A 275 1.19 -4.86 -3.87
N ASP A 276 2.01 -4.05 -4.54
CA ASP A 276 1.98 -2.59 -4.43
C ASP A 276 0.65 -2.02 -4.97
N THR A 277 -0.08 -1.32 -4.13
CA THR A 277 -1.36 -0.70 -4.50
C THR A 277 -1.21 0.39 -5.55
N ILE A 278 -0.08 1.11 -5.54
CA ILE A 278 0.19 2.18 -6.51
C ILE A 278 0.38 1.59 -7.91
N SER A 279 1.31 0.65 -8.02
CA SER A 279 1.59 0.02 -9.31
C SER A 279 0.42 -0.79 -9.85
N CYS A 280 -0.32 -1.48 -8.97
CA CYS A 280 -1.50 -2.24 -9.36
C CYS A 280 -2.62 -1.31 -9.87
N GLY A 281 -2.93 -0.22 -9.14
CA GLY A 281 -3.95 0.74 -9.56
C GLY A 281 -3.59 1.43 -10.87
N GLY A 282 -2.33 1.82 -11.06
CA GLY A 282 -1.85 2.35 -12.35
C GLY A 282 -1.97 1.33 -13.48
N THR A 283 -1.74 0.04 -13.21
CA THR A 283 -1.90 -1.02 -14.20
C THR A 283 -3.38 -1.27 -14.54
N VAL A 284 -4.26 -1.21 -13.55
CA VAL A 284 -5.71 -1.29 -13.76
C VAL A 284 -6.20 -0.11 -14.59
N ALA A 285 -5.73 1.11 -14.29
CA ALA A 285 -6.07 2.31 -15.07
C ALA A 285 -5.63 2.18 -16.53
N PHE A 286 -4.41 1.72 -16.75
CA PHE A 286 -3.88 1.40 -18.08
C PHE A 286 -4.76 0.38 -18.82
N ALA A 287 -5.17 -0.69 -18.17
CA ALA A 287 -6.03 -1.71 -18.77
C ALA A 287 -7.42 -1.15 -19.15
N ILE A 288 -8.02 -0.31 -18.29
CA ILE A 288 -9.30 0.36 -18.58
C ILE A 288 -9.15 1.30 -19.78
N GLU A 289 -8.07 2.07 -19.86
CA GLU A 289 -7.84 2.99 -20.99
C GLU A 289 -7.58 2.22 -22.28
N CYS A 290 -6.81 1.14 -22.26
CA CYS A 290 -6.65 0.24 -23.39
C CYS A 290 -7.99 -0.36 -23.84
N TYR A 291 -8.89 -0.67 -22.92
CA TYR A 291 -10.23 -1.17 -23.23
C TYR A 291 -11.11 -0.06 -23.83
N GLU A 292 -11.08 1.16 -23.30
CA GLU A 292 -11.80 2.33 -23.85
C GLU A 292 -11.41 2.59 -25.30
N HIS A 293 -10.13 2.42 -25.65
CA HIS A 293 -9.60 2.62 -26.99
C HIS A 293 -9.62 1.38 -27.90
N GLY A 294 -10.23 0.27 -27.45
CA GLY A 294 -10.38 -0.95 -28.22
C GLY A 294 -9.09 -1.73 -28.46
N ILE A 295 -8.01 -1.43 -27.75
CA ILE A 295 -6.75 -2.21 -27.74
C ILE A 295 -6.96 -3.54 -27.02
N LEU A 296 -7.68 -3.52 -25.90
CA LEU A 296 -8.22 -4.67 -25.22
C LEU A 296 -9.72 -4.78 -25.48
N THR A 297 -10.21 -6.00 -25.65
CA THR A 297 -11.61 -6.30 -25.89
C THR A 297 -12.19 -7.12 -24.74
N LYS A 298 -13.51 -7.29 -24.72
CA LYS A 298 -14.18 -8.14 -23.74
C LYS A 298 -13.70 -9.61 -23.79
N ALA A 299 -13.26 -10.07 -24.96
CA ALA A 299 -12.67 -11.40 -25.13
C ALA A 299 -11.29 -11.50 -24.47
N ASP A 300 -10.46 -10.44 -24.58
CA ASP A 300 -9.14 -10.40 -23.95
C ASP A 300 -9.23 -10.35 -22.40
N THR A 301 -10.34 -9.85 -21.86
CA THR A 301 -10.57 -9.64 -20.42
C THR A 301 -11.47 -10.73 -19.79
N ASP A 302 -11.62 -11.89 -20.44
CA ASP A 302 -12.47 -13.00 -19.98
C ASP A 302 -13.90 -12.56 -19.64
N GLY A 303 -14.46 -11.66 -20.44
CA GLY A 303 -15.82 -11.18 -20.29
C GLY A 303 -15.98 -9.96 -19.38
N LEU A 304 -14.93 -9.46 -18.72
CA LEU A 304 -15.02 -8.25 -17.91
C LEU A 304 -15.21 -6.99 -18.77
N GLU A 305 -16.13 -6.15 -18.39
CA GLU A 305 -16.30 -4.82 -18.97
C GLU A 305 -15.49 -3.78 -18.21
N LEU A 306 -14.28 -3.53 -18.67
CA LEU A 306 -13.35 -2.57 -18.06
C LEU A 306 -13.78 -1.15 -18.43
N LYS A 307 -14.64 -0.56 -17.59
CA LYS A 307 -15.11 0.82 -17.73
C LYS A 307 -14.71 1.65 -16.51
N TRP A 308 -14.48 2.93 -16.74
CA TRP A 308 -14.25 3.88 -15.66
C TRP A 308 -15.41 3.84 -14.65
N GLY A 309 -15.08 3.75 -13.36
CA GLY A 309 -16.05 3.68 -12.27
C GLY A 309 -16.69 2.32 -12.02
N ASN A 310 -16.38 1.30 -12.79
CA ASN A 310 -16.91 -0.06 -12.59
C ASN A 310 -16.12 -0.78 -11.47
N ALA A 311 -16.52 -0.56 -10.22
CA ALA A 311 -15.84 -1.12 -9.05
C ALA A 311 -15.79 -2.66 -9.04
N GLU A 312 -16.86 -3.32 -9.49
CA GLU A 312 -16.92 -4.80 -9.54
C GLU A 312 -15.90 -5.36 -10.53
N ALA A 313 -15.81 -4.78 -11.73
CA ALA A 313 -14.82 -5.20 -12.72
C ALA A 313 -13.38 -4.95 -12.23
N VAL A 314 -13.14 -3.84 -11.51
CA VAL A 314 -11.84 -3.54 -10.88
C VAL A 314 -11.47 -4.60 -9.86
N ILE A 315 -12.39 -4.99 -8.97
CA ILE A 315 -12.14 -6.03 -7.96
C ILE A 315 -11.78 -7.36 -8.63
N GLU A 316 -12.56 -7.79 -9.62
CA GLU A 316 -12.30 -9.05 -10.31
C GLU A 316 -10.98 -9.03 -11.11
N LEU A 317 -10.66 -7.90 -11.76
CA LEU A 317 -9.37 -7.72 -12.43
C LEU A 317 -8.21 -7.82 -11.45
N VAL A 318 -8.30 -7.18 -10.28
CA VAL A 318 -7.27 -7.27 -9.22
C VAL A 318 -7.09 -8.71 -8.74
N LYS A 319 -8.18 -9.45 -8.48
CA LYS A 319 -8.11 -10.86 -8.11
C LYS A 319 -7.37 -11.71 -9.17
N LYS A 320 -7.65 -11.48 -10.44
CA LYS A 320 -6.97 -12.16 -11.54
C LYS A 320 -5.49 -11.77 -11.65
N ILE A 321 -5.15 -10.48 -11.50
CA ILE A 321 -3.75 -10.01 -11.43
C ILE A 321 -2.98 -10.75 -10.33
N ILE A 322 -3.57 -10.89 -9.15
CA ILE A 322 -2.97 -11.63 -8.02
C ILE A 322 -2.72 -13.10 -8.39
N ARG A 323 -3.66 -13.72 -9.12
CA ARG A 323 -3.55 -15.12 -9.55
C ARG A 323 -2.72 -15.32 -10.82
N ARG A 324 -2.42 -14.26 -11.55
CA ARG A 324 -1.76 -14.28 -12.88
C ARG A 324 -2.52 -15.14 -13.89
N GLU A 325 -3.81 -14.89 -14.03
CA GLU A 325 -4.71 -15.65 -14.90
C GLU A 325 -5.01 -14.88 -16.19
N GLY A 326 -4.94 -15.55 -17.38
CA GLY A 326 -5.30 -14.96 -18.67
C GLY A 326 -4.43 -13.73 -19.04
N ILE A 327 -5.08 -12.64 -19.50
CA ILE A 327 -4.41 -11.36 -19.79
C ILE A 327 -3.78 -10.76 -18.52
N ASP A 328 -4.27 -11.14 -17.37
CA ASP A 328 -3.84 -10.59 -16.10
C ASP A 328 -2.45 -11.12 -15.68
N ASP A 329 -1.97 -12.22 -16.31
CA ASP A 329 -0.56 -12.59 -16.23
C ASP A 329 0.35 -11.51 -16.82
N VAL A 330 -0.10 -10.87 -17.90
CA VAL A 330 0.60 -9.75 -18.53
C VAL A 330 0.57 -8.52 -17.63
N LEU A 331 -0.60 -8.22 -17.04
CA LEU A 331 -0.81 -7.08 -16.16
C LEU A 331 -0.09 -7.21 -14.81
N ALA A 332 0.15 -8.43 -14.33
CA ALA A 332 0.82 -8.68 -13.06
C ALA A 332 2.26 -8.16 -12.98
N ASP A 333 2.86 -7.77 -14.11
CA ASP A 333 4.20 -7.20 -14.17
C ASP A 333 4.23 -5.66 -14.27
N GLY A 334 3.06 -5.01 -14.16
CA GLY A 334 2.91 -3.55 -14.20
C GLY A 334 2.68 -3.00 -15.60
N SER A 335 2.21 -1.74 -15.68
CA SER A 335 1.78 -1.10 -16.94
C SER A 335 2.86 -1.07 -18.02
N LYS A 336 4.12 -0.80 -17.67
CA LYS A 336 5.23 -0.75 -18.63
C LYS A 336 5.42 -2.08 -19.36
N LYS A 337 5.63 -3.17 -18.61
CA LYS A 337 5.82 -4.49 -19.19
C LYS A 337 4.56 -5.01 -19.88
N ALA A 338 3.40 -4.67 -19.34
CA ALA A 338 2.14 -5.01 -19.96
C ALA A 338 2.01 -4.34 -21.33
N ALA A 339 2.32 -3.06 -21.44
CA ALA A 339 2.30 -2.34 -22.71
C ALA A 339 3.25 -2.94 -23.74
N GLU A 340 4.50 -3.23 -23.34
CA GLU A 340 5.49 -3.91 -24.20
C GLU A 340 4.99 -5.26 -24.74
N ARG A 341 4.27 -6.04 -23.92
CA ARG A 341 3.72 -7.36 -24.31
C ARG A 341 2.44 -7.28 -25.13
N ILE A 342 1.56 -6.33 -24.85
CA ILE A 342 0.31 -6.10 -25.58
C ILE A 342 0.60 -5.47 -26.95
N GLY A 343 1.54 -4.52 -27.01
CA GLY A 343 1.82 -3.76 -28.22
C GLY A 343 0.60 -2.96 -28.69
N LYS A 344 0.33 -2.94 -29.99
CA LYS A 344 -0.84 -2.28 -30.62
C LYS A 344 -0.96 -0.78 -30.28
N GLY A 345 0.15 -0.13 -29.92
CA GLY A 345 0.17 1.27 -29.53
C GLY A 345 -0.30 1.52 -28.08
N SER A 346 -0.39 0.48 -27.24
CA SER A 346 -0.80 0.61 -25.83
C SER A 346 0.20 1.40 -24.99
N GLU A 347 1.45 1.52 -25.43
CA GLU A 347 2.53 2.20 -24.74
C GLU A 347 2.20 3.67 -24.41
N GLN A 348 1.40 4.31 -25.26
CA GLN A 348 0.97 5.70 -25.06
C GLN A 348 0.08 5.88 -23.82
N TYR A 349 -0.54 4.83 -23.32
CA TYR A 349 -1.42 4.84 -22.13
C TYR A 349 -0.73 4.32 -20.87
N ALA A 350 0.48 3.78 -21.00
CA ALA A 350 1.25 3.23 -19.90
C ALA A 350 1.94 4.33 -19.08
N ILE A 351 1.23 4.89 -18.11
CA ILE A 351 1.80 5.84 -17.17
C ILE A 351 2.58 5.05 -16.12
N HIS A 352 3.87 5.29 -16.00
CA HIS A 352 4.74 4.64 -15.03
C HIS A 352 5.94 5.51 -14.65
N VAL A 353 6.53 5.24 -13.51
CA VAL A 353 7.80 5.82 -13.07
C VAL A 353 8.87 4.75 -13.14
N GLY A 354 9.83 4.96 -14.04
CA GLY A 354 11.09 4.22 -14.13
C GLY A 354 11.03 2.75 -14.44
#